data_cf19cd7910c40aa75c1a826784c99e38
#
_entry.id   cf19cd7910c40aa75c1a826784c99e38
#
_cell.length_a   1.000
_cell.length_b   1.000
_cell.length_c   1.000
_cell.angle_alpha   90.00
_cell.angle_beta   90.00
_cell.angle_gamma   90.00
#
_symmetry.space_group_name_H-M   'P 1'
#
loop_
_entity.id
_entity.type
_entity.pdbx_description
1 polymer ?
#
loop_
_entity_poly.entity_id
_entity_poly.type
_entity_poly.pdbx_seq_one_letter_code
_entity_poly.pdbx_strand_id
1 'polypeptide(L)'
;MIGEMILQRHALPEGAAARFDVFHRLLCEANEHMDLTNVTAEDEALEKHYLDSLTALEYLPQGAKCVDVGTGAGFPGVPLLLARPDLAMTLL
;
A
#
# COMPACT_ATOMS: atom_id res chain seq x y z
N MET A 1 14.00 0.46 5.72
CA MET A 1 13.08 -0.27 4.86
C MET A 1 11.75 0.48 4.78
N ILE A 2 10.97 0.24 3.76
CA ILE A 2 9.77 1.04 3.47
C ILE A 2 8.74 1.00 4.60
N GLY A 3 8.56 -0.15 5.25
CA GLY A 3 7.60 -0.29 6.33
C GLY A 3 7.88 0.62 7.51
N GLU A 4 9.15 0.76 7.90
CA GLU A 4 9.54 1.68 8.98
C GLU A 4 9.33 3.13 8.59
N MET A 5 9.60 3.48 7.34
CA MET A 5 9.39 4.83 6.83
C MET A 5 7.92 5.21 6.89
N ILE A 6 7.02 4.27 6.56
CA ILE A 6 5.58 4.49 6.67
C ILE A 6 5.17 4.62 8.13
N LEU A 7 5.69 3.76 9.00
CA LEU A 7 5.36 3.76 10.42
C LEU A 7 5.70 5.07 11.10
N GLN A 8 6.74 5.77 10.64
CA GLN A 8 7.11 7.09 11.16
C GLN A 8 6.04 8.16 10.86
N ARG A 9 5.21 7.93 9.86
CA ARG A 9 4.22 8.89 9.38
C ARG A 9 2.77 8.51 9.72
N HIS A 10 2.51 7.22 9.89
CA HIS A 10 1.17 6.69 10.16
C HIS A 10 1.24 5.61 11.22
N ALA A 11 0.27 5.61 12.14
CA ALA A 11 0.12 4.50 13.06
C ALA A 11 -0.34 3.27 12.28
N LEU A 12 0.36 2.15 12.46
CA LEU A 12 0.06 0.90 11.77
C LEU A 12 -0.23 -0.20 12.80
N PRO A 13 -1.10 -1.17 12.46
CA PRO A 13 -1.29 -2.33 13.32
C PRO A 13 -0.02 -3.17 13.40
N GLU A 14 0.08 -3.97 14.46
CA GLU A 14 1.23 -4.83 14.67
C GLU A 14 1.48 -5.71 13.44
N GLY A 15 2.73 -5.78 13.02
CA GLY A 15 3.16 -6.56 11.86
C GLY A 15 2.91 -5.93 10.51
N ALA A 16 2.19 -4.80 10.43
CA ALA A 16 1.90 -4.17 9.16
C ALA A 16 3.15 -3.63 8.47
N ALA A 17 4.08 -3.06 9.23
CA ALA A 17 5.32 -2.55 8.65
C ALA A 17 6.08 -3.66 7.91
N ALA A 18 6.17 -4.85 8.48
CA ALA A 18 6.80 -5.99 7.82
C ALA A 18 6.05 -6.41 6.55
N ARG A 19 4.72 -6.34 6.56
CA ARG A 19 3.91 -6.67 5.37
C ARG A 19 4.12 -5.65 4.25
N PHE A 20 4.29 -4.38 4.58
CA PHE A 20 4.65 -3.38 3.57
C PHE A 20 6.01 -3.68 2.95
N ASP A 21 6.99 -4.11 3.74
CA ASP A 21 8.30 -4.49 3.21
C ASP A 21 8.18 -5.67 2.23
N VAL A 22 7.39 -6.69 2.59
CA VAL A 22 7.15 -7.84 1.73
C VAL A 22 6.45 -7.40 0.43
N PHE A 23 5.41 -6.59 0.56
CA PHE A 23 4.68 -6.10 -0.61
C PHE A 23 5.60 -5.31 -1.55
N HIS A 24 6.41 -4.43 -1.00
CA HIS A 24 7.32 -3.61 -1.81
C HIS A 24 8.35 -4.48 -2.53
N ARG A 25 8.90 -5.49 -1.85
CA ARG A 25 9.83 -6.44 -2.47
C ARG A 25 9.16 -7.17 -3.64
N LEU A 26 7.94 -7.68 -3.41
CA LEU A 26 7.20 -8.39 -4.45
C LEU A 26 6.85 -7.47 -5.62
N LEU A 27 6.52 -6.22 -5.34
CA LEU A 27 6.26 -5.22 -6.38
C LEU A 27 7.49 -5.01 -7.26
N CYS A 28 8.66 -4.84 -6.64
CA CYS A 28 9.91 -4.65 -7.39
C CYS A 28 10.24 -5.87 -8.24
N GLU A 29 10.08 -7.08 -7.68
CA GLU A 29 10.31 -8.32 -8.41
C GLU A 29 9.36 -8.45 -9.61
N ALA A 30 8.08 -8.21 -9.39
CA ALA A 30 7.09 -8.28 -10.47
C ALA A 30 7.34 -7.21 -11.53
N ASN A 31 7.79 -6.02 -11.11
CA ASN A 31 8.04 -4.91 -12.03
C ASN A 31 9.20 -5.21 -13.00
N GLU A 32 10.13 -6.06 -12.61
CA GLU A 32 11.20 -6.49 -13.51
C GLU A 32 10.67 -7.21 -14.75
N HIS A 33 9.51 -7.84 -14.63
CA HIS A 33 8.91 -8.67 -15.69
C HIS A 33 7.70 -8.01 -16.37
N MET A 34 6.93 -7.21 -15.63
CA MET A 34 5.64 -6.70 -16.11
C MET A 34 5.55 -5.18 -16.22
N ASP A 35 6.57 -4.48 -15.81
CA ASP A 35 6.61 -3.00 -15.88
C ASP A 35 5.35 -2.34 -15.29
N LEU A 36 5.01 -2.72 -14.06
CA LEU A 36 3.80 -2.27 -13.38
C LEU A 36 3.86 -0.80 -12.94
N THR A 37 5.04 -0.31 -12.64
CA THR A 37 5.27 1.07 -12.22
C THR A 37 6.69 1.49 -12.55
N ASN A 38 6.89 2.81 -12.77
CA ASN A 38 8.22 3.38 -12.94
C ASN A 38 8.83 3.84 -11.61
N VAL A 39 8.07 3.73 -10.51
CA VAL A 39 8.46 4.26 -9.20
C VAL A 39 8.66 3.10 -8.24
N THR A 40 9.90 2.59 -8.16
CA THR A 40 10.26 1.48 -7.27
C THR A 40 11.30 1.83 -6.21
N ALA A 41 12.05 2.94 -6.40
CA ALA A 41 12.97 3.42 -5.38
C ALA A 41 12.21 3.74 -4.09
N GLU A 42 12.73 3.35 -2.93
CA GLU A 42 11.99 3.46 -1.66
C GLU A 42 11.52 4.87 -1.35
N ASP A 43 12.38 5.88 -1.54
CA ASP A 43 12.01 7.27 -1.25
C ASP A 43 10.85 7.77 -2.10
N GLU A 44 10.91 7.50 -3.41
CA GLU A 44 9.85 7.92 -4.32
C GLU A 44 8.57 7.10 -4.09
N ALA A 45 8.69 5.80 -3.85
CA ALA A 45 7.55 4.95 -3.58
C ALA A 45 6.85 5.36 -2.29
N LEU A 46 7.62 5.74 -1.26
CA LEU A 46 7.04 6.23 -0.02
C LEU A 46 6.08 7.39 -0.27
N GLU A 47 6.55 8.41 -0.98
CA GLU A 47 5.76 9.62 -1.23
C GLU A 47 4.63 9.40 -2.24
N LYS A 48 4.94 8.80 -3.39
CA LYS A 48 4.00 8.73 -4.52
C LYS A 48 3.01 7.59 -4.44
N HIS A 49 3.37 6.49 -3.80
CA HIS A 49 2.50 5.33 -3.71
C HIS A 49 1.91 5.13 -2.33
N TYR A 50 2.77 4.97 -1.32
CA TYR A 50 2.28 4.56 0.00
C TYR A 50 1.61 5.68 0.77
N LEU A 51 2.28 6.81 0.95
CA LEU A 51 1.69 7.92 1.71
C LEU A 51 0.49 8.51 1.00
N ASP A 52 0.56 8.64 -0.32
CA ASP A 52 -0.56 9.13 -1.11
C ASP A 52 -1.78 8.21 -0.97
N SER A 53 -1.58 6.90 -1.07
CA SER A 53 -2.66 5.93 -0.87
C SER A 53 -3.27 6.03 0.51
N LEU A 54 -2.43 6.18 1.55
CA LEU A 54 -2.89 6.22 2.94
C LEU A 54 -3.63 7.50 3.30
N THR A 55 -3.60 8.53 2.47
CA THR A 55 -4.40 9.74 2.72
C THR A 55 -5.90 9.46 2.78
N ALA A 56 -6.35 8.37 2.16
CA ALA A 56 -7.77 8.01 2.17
C ALA A 56 -8.22 7.37 3.49
N LEU A 57 -7.31 6.98 4.37
CA LEU A 57 -7.67 6.24 5.60
C LEU A 57 -8.69 6.95 6.46
N GLU A 58 -8.57 8.27 6.62
CA GLU A 58 -9.46 9.05 7.48
C GLU A 58 -10.89 9.09 6.97
N TYR A 59 -11.11 8.76 5.70
CA TYR A 59 -12.44 8.77 5.10
C TYR A 59 -13.13 7.41 5.09
N LEU A 60 -12.44 6.36 5.57
CA LEU A 60 -12.95 4.99 5.51
C LEU A 60 -13.48 4.55 6.87
N PRO A 61 -14.80 4.28 6.99
CA PRO A 61 -15.35 3.75 8.24
C PRO A 61 -14.76 2.39 8.57
N GLN A 62 -14.81 2.03 9.85
CA GLN A 62 -14.37 0.71 10.28
C GLN A 62 -15.20 -0.36 9.58
N GLY A 63 -14.51 -1.39 9.06
CA GLY A 63 -15.16 -2.50 8.38
C GLY A 63 -15.73 -2.16 7.00
N ALA A 64 -15.37 -1.01 6.43
CA ALA A 64 -15.93 -0.57 5.14
C ALA A 64 -15.66 -1.58 4.03
N LYS A 65 -16.63 -1.71 3.13
CA LYS A 65 -16.49 -2.48 1.89
C LYS A 65 -16.01 -1.53 0.80
N CYS A 66 -14.88 -1.84 0.20
CA CYS A 66 -14.22 -0.97 -0.77
C CYS A 66 -13.97 -1.71 -2.08
N VAL A 67 -14.02 -0.97 -3.18
CA VAL A 67 -13.64 -1.48 -4.50
C VAL A 67 -12.60 -0.53 -5.06
N ASP A 68 -11.46 -1.08 -5.46
CA ASP A 68 -10.41 -0.34 -6.14
C ASP A 68 -10.40 -0.75 -7.61
N VAL A 69 -10.78 0.16 -8.48
CA VAL A 69 -10.92 -0.10 -9.92
C VAL A 69 -9.66 0.36 -10.65
N GLY A 70 -9.09 -0.52 -11.48
CA GLY A 70 -7.90 -0.20 -12.24
C GLY A 70 -6.65 -0.17 -11.37
N THR A 71 -6.48 -1.15 -10.50
CA THR A 71 -5.42 -1.13 -9.49
C THR A 71 -4.00 -1.19 -10.06
N GLY A 72 -3.81 -1.82 -11.22
CA GLY A 72 -2.47 -2.00 -11.77
C GLY A 72 -1.54 -2.68 -10.77
N ALA A 73 -0.61 -1.91 -10.21
CA ALA A 73 0.36 -2.40 -9.21
C ALA A 73 -0.25 -2.63 -7.82
N GLY A 74 -1.57 -2.40 -7.63
CA GLY A 74 -2.26 -2.60 -6.36
C GLY A 74 -2.50 -1.34 -5.55
N PHE A 75 -2.36 -0.17 -6.14
CA PHE A 75 -2.55 1.11 -5.46
C PHE A 75 -3.89 1.75 -5.84
N PRO A 76 -4.59 2.36 -4.88
CA PRO A 76 -4.28 2.49 -3.44
C PRO A 76 -4.76 1.31 -2.60
N GLY A 77 -5.42 0.32 -3.17
CA GLY A 77 -6.12 -0.73 -2.43
C GLY A 77 -5.26 -1.54 -1.49
N VAL A 78 -4.09 -2.04 -1.93
CA VAL A 78 -3.25 -2.89 -1.08
C VAL A 78 -2.67 -2.13 0.10
N PRO A 79 -2.07 -0.92 -0.05
CA PRO A 79 -1.63 -0.16 1.10
C PRO A 79 -2.73 0.13 2.12
N LEU A 80 -3.93 0.46 1.65
CA LEU A 80 -5.08 0.70 2.55
C LEU A 80 -5.42 -0.57 3.34
N LEU A 81 -5.45 -1.71 2.69
CA LEU A 81 -5.76 -2.97 3.35
C LEU A 81 -4.67 -3.38 4.35
N LEU A 82 -3.39 -3.16 4.02
CA LEU A 82 -2.30 -3.46 4.93
C LEU A 82 -2.34 -2.59 6.18
N ALA A 83 -2.73 -1.32 6.05
CA ALA A 83 -2.87 -0.40 7.17
C ALA A 83 -4.17 -0.63 7.94
N ARG A 84 -5.23 -1.08 7.27
CA ARG A 84 -6.56 -1.29 7.84
C ARG A 84 -7.09 -2.67 7.45
N PRO A 85 -6.63 -3.75 8.15
CA PRO A 85 -7.07 -5.11 7.81
C PRO A 85 -8.57 -5.37 8.03
N ASP A 86 -9.27 -4.46 8.71
CA ASP A 86 -10.71 -4.54 8.88
C ASP A 86 -11.50 -4.26 7.59
N LEU A 87 -10.86 -3.66 6.59
CA LEU A 87 -11.52 -3.34 5.33
C LEU A 87 -11.78 -4.59 4.49
N ALA A 88 -12.95 -4.62 3.85
CA ALA A 88 -13.25 -5.62 2.83
C ALA A 88 -12.93 -5.01 1.47
N MET A 89 -11.77 -5.32 0.92
CA MET A 89 -11.23 -4.70 -0.28
C MET A 89 -11.33 -5.64 -1.47
N THR A 90 -11.94 -5.15 -2.55
CA THR A 90 -11.95 -5.84 -3.84
C THR A 90 -11.10 -5.05 -4.83
N LEU A 91 -10.16 -5.72 -5.47
CA LEU A 91 -9.28 -5.12 -6.47
C LEU A 91 -9.72 -5.58 -7.86
N LEU A 92 -9.95 -4.65 -8.75
CA LEU A 92 -10.39 -4.95 -10.12
C LEU A 92 -9.37 -4.54 -11.17
#